data_5339fa1d5ad4b1408b438b7f9881e8f2
#
_entry.id   5339fa1d5ad4b1408b438b7f9881e8f2
#
_cell.length_a   1.000
_cell.length_b   1.000
_cell.length_c   1.000
_cell.angle_alpha   90.00
_cell.angle_beta   90.00
_cell.angle_gamma   90.00
#
_symmetry.space_group_name_H-M   'P 1'
#
loop_
_entity.id
_entity.type
_entity.pdbx_description
1 polymer ?
#
loop_
_entity_poly.entity_id
_entity_poly.type
_entity_poly.pdbx_seq_one_letter_code
_entity_poly.pdbx_strand_id
1 'polypeptide(L)'
;MCIRDSFIAPRVEVELAFVLGRALKGPGVTLCDVLAATDWVVPAVEIIDARIEQKDRDTQAMRTVRDTIADNAANAGIVMGGRPVRPDAVDLRWVSALLQRNGVIEESGVAAAVLNHPATGVAWLANRLAQWDEQLDAGQVVLAGSFTRPVTAQAGDSFHVDYGPLGS
;
A
#
# COMPACT_ATOMS: atom_id res chain seq x y z
N MET A 1 15.84 3.70 13.79
CA MET A 1 14.90 4.52 14.59
C MET A 1 13.99 3.56 15.33
N CYS A 2 13.87 3.65 16.64
CA CYS A 2 12.97 2.78 17.39
C CYS A 2 11.58 3.45 17.39
N ILE A 3 10.64 2.91 16.62
CA ILE A 3 9.28 3.46 16.48
C ILE A 3 8.32 2.84 17.53
N ARG A 4 8.88 2.30 18.59
CA ARG A 4 8.16 1.52 19.59
C ARG A 4 7.01 2.26 20.28
N ASP A 5 7.09 3.58 20.33
CA ASP A 5 6.14 4.42 21.05
C ASP A 5 5.09 5.07 20.12
N SER A 6 5.17 4.78 18.81
CA SER A 6 4.32 5.42 17.79
C SER A 6 3.16 4.56 17.32
N PHE A 7 3.18 3.25 17.59
CA PHE A 7 2.18 2.30 17.10
C PHE A 7 1.57 1.48 18.25
N ILE A 8 0.29 1.10 18.07
CA ILE A 8 -0.51 0.35 19.04
C ILE A 8 -0.35 -1.17 18.82
N ALA A 9 -0.67 -1.63 17.62
CA ALA A 9 -0.62 -3.03 17.20
C ALA A 9 -0.30 -3.13 15.69
N PRO A 10 0.89 -2.71 15.28
CA PRO A 10 1.22 -2.52 13.88
C PRO A 10 1.30 -3.85 13.12
N ARG A 11 0.95 -3.77 11.83
CA ARG A 11 1.19 -4.82 10.85
C ARG A 11 1.90 -4.23 9.64
N VAL A 12 2.61 -5.08 8.92
CA VAL A 12 3.42 -4.72 7.75
C VAL A 12 2.83 -5.38 6.52
N GLU A 13 2.61 -4.60 5.48
CA GLU A 13 2.12 -5.04 4.18
C GLU A 13 3.07 -4.62 3.08
N VAL A 14 3.16 -5.45 2.04
CA VAL A 14 4.03 -5.20 0.88
C VAL A 14 3.23 -4.55 -0.24
N GLU A 15 3.73 -3.43 -0.74
CA GLU A 15 3.03 -2.57 -1.68
C GLU A 15 3.93 -2.09 -2.83
N LEU A 16 3.31 -1.53 -3.86
CA LEU A 16 3.96 -0.63 -4.79
C LEU A 16 3.37 0.76 -4.64
N ALA A 17 4.24 1.75 -4.44
CA ALA A 17 3.87 3.16 -4.37
C ALA A 17 3.98 3.80 -5.75
N PHE A 18 2.91 4.46 -6.20
CA PHE A 18 2.86 5.24 -7.42
C PHE A 18 3.07 6.72 -7.08
N VAL A 19 4.15 7.31 -7.57
CA VAL A 19 4.43 8.74 -7.42
C VAL A 19 3.90 9.44 -8.67
N LEU A 20 2.86 10.25 -8.51
CA LEU A 20 2.18 10.89 -9.62
C LEU A 20 2.95 12.13 -10.10
N GLY A 21 3.20 12.21 -11.40
CA GLY A 21 3.74 13.40 -12.07
C GLY A 21 2.64 14.32 -12.61
N ARG A 22 1.41 13.82 -12.73
CA ARG A 22 0.23 14.57 -13.19
C ARG A 22 -1.00 14.17 -12.40
N ALA A 23 -1.97 15.09 -12.31
CA ALA A 23 -3.24 14.83 -11.66
C ALA A 23 -4.06 13.77 -12.42
N LEU A 24 -4.82 12.98 -11.66
CA LEU A 24 -5.79 12.00 -12.15
C LEU A 24 -7.16 12.35 -11.59
N LYS A 25 -8.07 12.77 -12.45
CA LYS A 25 -9.45 13.10 -12.09
C LYS A 25 -10.43 12.20 -12.84
N GLY A 26 -11.21 11.44 -12.10
CA GLY A 26 -12.31 10.65 -12.63
C GLY A 26 -13.54 11.52 -13.01
N PRO A 27 -14.63 10.91 -13.48
CA PRO A 27 -14.75 9.49 -13.80
C PRO A 27 -14.07 9.10 -15.11
N GLY A 28 -13.81 7.80 -15.29
CA GLY A 28 -13.33 7.27 -16.56
C GLY A 28 -11.80 7.10 -16.65
N VAL A 29 -11.07 7.31 -15.53
CA VAL A 29 -9.63 7.03 -15.46
C VAL A 29 -9.38 5.54 -15.69
N THR A 30 -8.51 5.24 -16.64
CA THR A 30 -8.10 3.88 -17.00
C THR A 30 -6.73 3.53 -16.43
N LEU A 31 -6.35 2.27 -16.50
CA LEU A 31 -5.00 1.82 -16.19
C LEU A 31 -3.95 2.55 -17.03
N CYS A 32 -4.22 2.80 -18.31
CA CYS A 32 -3.30 3.52 -19.20
C CYS A 32 -3.09 4.98 -18.76
N ASP A 33 -4.16 5.63 -18.28
CA ASP A 33 -4.06 7.00 -17.75
C ASP A 33 -3.19 7.05 -16.51
N VAL A 34 -3.33 6.06 -15.60
CA VAL A 34 -2.48 5.94 -14.41
C VAL A 34 -1.02 5.79 -14.79
N LEU A 35 -0.69 4.84 -15.68
CA LEU A 35 0.68 4.64 -16.12
C LEU A 35 1.26 5.90 -16.79
N ALA A 36 0.46 6.59 -17.60
CA ALA A 36 0.87 7.84 -18.24
C ALA A 36 1.03 9.01 -17.26
N ALA A 37 0.34 9.02 -16.13
CA ALA A 37 0.40 10.06 -15.11
C ALA A 37 1.46 9.79 -14.03
N THR A 38 2.01 8.57 -13.96
CA THR A 38 2.98 8.15 -12.95
C THR A 38 4.40 8.48 -13.38
N ASP A 39 5.14 9.18 -12.54
CA ASP A 39 6.56 9.42 -12.75
C ASP A 39 7.40 8.23 -12.31
N TRP A 40 7.11 7.69 -11.13
CA TRP A 40 7.87 6.61 -10.55
C TRP A 40 6.97 5.58 -9.88
N VAL A 41 7.35 4.31 -10.01
CA VAL A 41 6.85 3.22 -9.19
C VAL A 41 7.97 2.81 -8.25
N VAL A 42 7.67 2.77 -6.95
CA VAL A 42 8.66 2.57 -5.90
C VAL A 42 8.25 1.37 -5.05
N PRO A 43 9.15 0.43 -4.76
CA PRO A 43 8.92 -0.57 -3.72
C PRO A 43 8.53 0.10 -2.41
N ALA A 44 7.49 -0.39 -1.76
CA ALA A 44 6.99 0.23 -0.54
C ALA A 44 6.47 -0.79 0.47
N VAL A 45 6.53 -0.39 1.71
CA VAL A 45 5.90 -1.10 2.82
C VAL A 45 4.89 -0.17 3.45
N GLU A 46 3.65 -0.65 3.58
CA GLU A 46 2.66 0.01 4.40
C GLU A 46 2.75 -0.51 5.83
N ILE A 47 2.69 0.40 6.78
CA ILE A 47 2.47 0.08 8.18
C ILE A 47 1.02 0.42 8.48
N ILE A 48 0.22 -0.60 8.76
CA ILE A 48 -1.15 -0.44 9.21
C ILE A 48 -1.23 -0.58 10.72
N ASP A 49 -1.95 0.34 11.36
CA ASP A 49 -2.13 0.34 12.82
C ASP A 49 -3.47 0.97 13.16
N ALA A 50 -4.40 0.15 13.62
CA ALA A 50 -5.75 0.59 13.90
C ALA A 50 -5.82 1.40 15.20
N ARG A 51 -6.39 2.60 15.12
CA ARG A 51 -6.67 3.46 16.27
C ARG A 51 -8.03 3.16 16.91
N ILE A 52 -8.86 2.37 16.20
CA ILE A 52 -10.16 1.89 16.70
C ILE A 52 -9.97 0.47 17.24
N GLU A 53 -10.52 0.20 18.41
CA GLU A 53 -10.48 -1.14 19.02
C GLU A 53 -11.12 -2.18 18.08
N GLN A 54 -10.50 -3.37 18.02
CA GLN A 54 -11.00 -4.47 17.18
C GLN A 54 -12.37 -4.97 17.65
N LYS A 55 -12.63 -4.83 18.94
CA LYS A 55 -13.81 -5.37 19.61
C LYS A 55 -14.29 -4.38 20.64
N ASP A 56 -15.56 -4.02 20.54
CA ASP A 56 -16.21 -3.17 21.54
C ASP A 56 -16.19 -3.84 22.92
N ARG A 57 -15.84 -3.11 23.96
CA ARG A 57 -15.66 -3.66 25.32
C ARG A 57 -16.96 -4.10 25.94
N ASP A 58 -18.04 -3.38 25.68
CA ASP A 58 -19.32 -3.61 26.33
C ASP A 58 -20.17 -4.61 25.54
N THR A 59 -20.31 -4.38 24.24
CA THR A 59 -21.17 -5.21 23.37
C THR A 59 -20.48 -6.42 22.77
N GLN A 60 -19.14 -6.49 22.84
CA GLN A 60 -18.32 -7.51 22.22
C GLN A 60 -18.45 -7.56 20.69
N ALA A 61 -19.06 -6.57 20.06
CA ALA A 61 -19.19 -6.46 18.62
C ALA A 61 -17.81 -6.21 17.97
N MET A 62 -17.55 -6.89 16.87
CA MET A 62 -16.33 -6.63 16.07
C MET A 62 -16.48 -5.31 15.30
N ARG A 63 -15.39 -4.54 15.17
CA ARG A 63 -15.38 -3.37 14.33
C ARG A 63 -15.76 -3.73 12.89
N THR A 64 -16.46 -2.83 12.25
CA THR A 64 -16.92 -3.02 10.87
C THR A 64 -15.92 -2.46 9.86
N VAL A 65 -16.13 -2.75 8.57
CA VAL A 65 -15.37 -2.12 7.50
C VAL A 65 -15.53 -0.59 7.49
N ARG A 66 -16.68 -0.08 7.93
CA ARG A 66 -16.93 1.37 8.02
C ARG A 66 -16.04 2.03 9.06
N ASP A 67 -15.85 1.38 10.21
CA ASP A 67 -14.94 1.84 11.26
C ASP A 67 -13.49 1.87 10.74
N THR A 68 -13.10 0.84 9.99
CA THR A 68 -11.77 0.78 9.38
C THR A 68 -11.57 1.91 8.35
N ILE A 69 -12.57 2.18 7.51
CA ILE A 69 -12.51 3.30 6.54
C ILE A 69 -12.45 4.64 7.26
N ALA A 70 -13.25 4.83 8.32
CA ALA A 70 -13.24 6.05 9.13
C ALA A 70 -11.90 6.27 9.85
N ASP A 71 -11.16 5.19 10.12
CA ASP A 71 -9.81 5.20 10.68
C ASP A 71 -8.72 5.25 9.58
N ASN A 72 -8.98 5.93 8.47
CA ASN A 72 -8.07 6.06 7.34
C ASN A 72 -7.54 4.69 6.82
N ALA A 73 -8.42 3.69 6.76
CA ALA A 73 -8.11 2.29 6.45
C ALA A 73 -7.01 1.68 7.34
N ALA A 74 -6.81 2.24 8.54
CA ALA A 74 -5.73 1.93 9.47
C ALA A 74 -4.31 2.29 8.95
N ASN A 75 -4.19 3.05 7.86
CA ASN A 75 -2.89 3.53 7.40
C ASN A 75 -2.21 4.36 8.51
N ALA A 76 -0.97 4.02 8.83
CA ALA A 76 -0.18 4.65 9.89
C ALA A 76 1.21 5.08 9.43
N GLY A 77 1.72 4.49 8.35
CA GLY A 77 3.00 4.90 7.79
C GLY A 77 3.31 4.23 6.47
N ILE A 78 4.18 4.88 5.69
CA ILE A 78 4.69 4.37 4.43
C ILE A 78 6.22 4.41 4.50
N VAL A 79 6.86 3.27 4.18
CA VAL A 79 8.31 3.18 4.02
C VAL A 79 8.59 2.88 2.55
N MET A 80 9.23 3.81 1.86
CA MET A 80 9.67 3.62 0.49
C MET A 80 11.14 3.24 0.47
N GLY A 81 11.49 2.26 -0.37
CA GLY A 81 12.84 1.73 -0.47
C GLY A 81 13.16 1.23 -1.87
N GLY A 82 14.16 0.37 -1.98
CA GLY A 82 14.55 -0.23 -3.25
C GLY A 82 14.94 0.79 -4.32
N ARG A 83 14.70 0.42 -5.58
CA ARG A 83 15.01 1.24 -6.75
C ARG A 83 13.72 1.74 -7.41
N PRO A 84 13.46 3.06 -7.42
CA PRO A 84 12.38 3.63 -8.22
C PRO A 84 12.56 3.31 -9.70
N VAL A 85 11.47 2.96 -10.38
CA VAL A 85 11.47 2.67 -11.81
C VAL A 85 10.37 3.48 -12.51
N ARG A 86 10.58 3.75 -13.80
CA ARG A 86 9.50 4.26 -14.67
C ARG A 86 8.43 3.17 -14.81
N PRO A 87 7.13 3.53 -14.92
CA PRO A 87 6.05 2.54 -14.96
C PRO A 87 6.11 1.59 -16.16
N ASP A 88 6.84 1.95 -17.21
CA ASP A 88 7.08 1.17 -18.42
C ASP A 88 8.42 0.39 -18.43
N ALA A 89 9.24 0.56 -17.40
CA ALA A 89 10.56 -0.08 -17.33
C ALA A 89 10.52 -1.58 -16.99
N VAL A 90 9.43 -2.04 -16.39
CA VAL A 90 9.20 -3.44 -15.99
C VAL A 90 7.72 -3.79 -16.15
N ASP A 91 7.42 -5.07 -16.29
CA ASP A 91 6.04 -5.54 -16.19
C ASP A 91 5.60 -5.53 -14.73
N LEU A 92 4.89 -4.48 -14.33
CA LEU A 92 4.46 -4.26 -12.95
C LEU A 92 3.58 -5.37 -12.39
N ARG A 93 2.87 -6.13 -13.25
CA ARG A 93 2.05 -7.27 -12.80
C ARG A 93 2.89 -8.37 -12.16
N TRP A 94 4.11 -8.54 -12.65
CA TRP A 94 5.00 -9.63 -12.26
C TRP A 94 6.10 -9.20 -11.30
N VAL A 95 6.04 -7.96 -10.80
CA VAL A 95 6.85 -7.59 -9.64
C VAL A 95 6.45 -8.48 -8.47
N SER A 96 7.42 -9.20 -7.94
CA SER A 96 7.26 -10.09 -6.80
C SER A 96 8.02 -9.54 -5.60
N ALA A 97 7.62 -9.96 -4.42
CA ALA A 97 8.35 -9.64 -3.20
C ALA A 97 8.34 -10.79 -2.19
N LEU A 98 9.40 -10.85 -1.41
CA LEU A 98 9.57 -11.72 -0.25
C LEU A 98 9.62 -10.85 1.00
N LEU A 99 8.64 -10.97 1.87
CA LEU A 99 8.62 -10.29 3.17
C LEU A 99 9.25 -11.19 4.22
N GLN A 100 10.34 -10.71 4.80
CA GLN A 100 11.05 -11.40 5.88
C GLN A 100 10.82 -10.67 7.20
N ARG A 101 10.65 -11.45 8.26
CA ARG A 101 10.70 -11.00 9.65
C ARG A 101 11.82 -11.73 10.36
N ASN A 102 12.75 -11.00 10.95
CA ASN A 102 13.91 -11.55 11.67
C ASN A 102 14.74 -12.54 10.82
N GLY A 103 14.85 -12.28 9.50
CA GLY A 103 15.59 -13.12 8.55
C GLY A 103 14.83 -14.36 8.05
N VAL A 104 13.56 -14.56 8.46
CA VAL A 104 12.73 -15.68 8.00
C VAL A 104 11.65 -15.13 7.05
N ILE A 105 11.45 -15.78 5.89
CA ILE A 105 10.39 -15.43 4.95
C ILE A 105 9.05 -15.80 5.60
N GLU A 106 8.21 -14.77 5.81
CA GLU A 106 6.85 -14.91 6.39
C GLU A 106 5.79 -14.92 5.29
N GLU A 107 5.97 -14.07 4.27
CA GLU A 107 5.02 -13.91 3.18
C GLU A 107 5.76 -13.72 1.85
N SER A 108 5.05 -14.05 0.78
CA SER A 108 5.48 -13.76 -0.58
C SER A 108 4.27 -13.41 -1.43
N GLY A 109 4.47 -12.59 -2.45
CA GLY A 109 3.39 -12.21 -3.33
C GLY A 109 3.86 -11.67 -4.66
N VAL A 110 2.89 -11.46 -5.54
CA VAL A 110 3.10 -10.86 -6.85
C VAL A 110 2.06 -9.75 -7.08
N ALA A 111 2.47 -8.63 -7.64
CA ALA A 111 1.64 -7.43 -7.74
C ALA A 111 0.39 -7.60 -8.60
N ALA A 112 0.31 -8.63 -9.45
CA ALA A 112 -0.91 -9.01 -10.16
C ALA A 112 -2.09 -9.38 -9.21
N ALA A 113 -1.80 -9.71 -7.94
CA ALA A 113 -2.85 -9.94 -6.94
C ALA A 113 -3.70 -8.68 -6.67
N VAL A 114 -3.15 -7.49 -6.93
CA VAL A 114 -3.90 -6.24 -6.86
C VAL A 114 -4.71 -6.07 -8.15
N LEU A 115 -5.95 -6.51 -8.16
CA LEU A 115 -6.91 -6.33 -9.25
C LEU A 115 -6.33 -6.67 -10.66
N ASN A 116 -5.50 -7.69 -10.73
CA ASN A 116 -4.79 -8.15 -11.94
C ASN A 116 -3.67 -7.20 -12.44
N HIS A 117 -3.60 -5.97 -11.96
CA HIS A 117 -2.52 -5.01 -12.23
C HIS A 117 -2.53 -3.91 -11.17
N PRO A 118 -1.39 -3.57 -10.52
CA PRO A 118 -1.39 -2.61 -9.41
C PRO A 118 -1.93 -1.22 -9.79
N ALA A 119 -1.71 -0.73 -11.01
CA ALA A 119 -2.28 0.54 -11.46
C ALA A 119 -3.83 0.53 -11.52
N THR A 120 -4.48 -0.64 -11.53
CA THR A 120 -5.95 -0.73 -11.50
C THR A 120 -6.50 -0.21 -10.17
N GLY A 121 -5.79 -0.46 -9.06
CA GLY A 121 -6.17 0.08 -7.74
C GLY A 121 -6.15 1.61 -7.72
N VAL A 122 -5.12 2.22 -8.32
CA VAL A 122 -5.00 3.68 -8.44
C VAL A 122 -6.10 4.25 -9.34
N ALA A 123 -6.39 3.61 -10.48
CA ALA A 123 -7.49 4.02 -11.36
C ALA A 123 -8.85 3.95 -10.65
N TRP A 124 -9.08 2.87 -9.88
CA TRP A 124 -10.29 2.72 -9.08
C TRP A 124 -10.43 3.86 -8.07
N LEU A 125 -9.35 4.21 -7.36
CA LEU A 125 -9.36 5.29 -6.38
C LEU A 125 -9.69 6.64 -7.04
N ALA A 126 -9.02 7.00 -8.14
CA ALA A 126 -9.28 8.24 -8.88
C ALA A 126 -10.75 8.35 -9.31
N ASN A 127 -11.31 7.25 -9.83
CA ASN A 127 -12.72 7.20 -10.23
C ASN A 127 -13.67 7.27 -9.02
N ARG A 128 -13.28 6.70 -7.89
CA ARG A 128 -14.07 6.74 -6.66
C ARG A 128 -14.14 8.14 -6.08
N LEU A 129 -13.06 8.89 -6.09
CA LEU A 129 -12.97 10.27 -5.61
C LEU A 129 -13.84 11.23 -6.43
N ALA A 130 -14.06 10.97 -7.71
CA ALA A 130 -14.84 11.83 -8.59
C ALA A 130 -16.27 12.09 -8.12
N GLN A 131 -16.89 11.18 -7.34
CA GLN A 131 -18.23 11.40 -6.79
C GLN A 131 -18.29 12.51 -5.75
N TRP A 132 -17.15 12.95 -5.21
CA TRP A 132 -17.00 14.09 -4.28
C TRP A 132 -16.28 15.28 -4.94
N ASP A 133 -16.12 15.26 -6.28
CA ASP A 133 -15.35 16.24 -7.04
C ASP A 133 -13.86 16.31 -6.64
N GLU A 134 -13.36 15.25 -6.01
CA GLU A 134 -11.97 15.10 -5.59
C GLU A 134 -11.14 14.42 -6.68
N GLN A 135 -9.82 14.57 -6.60
CA GLN A 135 -8.85 13.99 -7.53
C GLN A 135 -7.58 13.55 -6.81
N LEU A 136 -6.73 12.82 -7.52
CA LEU A 136 -5.35 12.59 -7.11
C LEU A 136 -4.47 13.65 -7.79
N ASP A 137 -3.66 14.37 -7.00
CA ASP A 137 -2.83 15.46 -7.49
C ASP A 137 -1.42 15.00 -7.89
N ALA A 138 -0.77 15.80 -8.74
CA ALA A 138 0.65 15.62 -9.02
C ALA A 138 1.49 15.73 -7.74
N GLY A 139 2.51 14.90 -7.62
CA GLY A 139 3.37 14.80 -6.44
C GLY A 139 2.83 13.90 -5.34
N GLN A 140 1.59 13.46 -5.40
CA GLN A 140 1.06 12.51 -4.42
C GLN A 140 1.67 11.11 -4.61
N VAL A 141 1.81 10.42 -3.48
CA VAL A 141 2.19 9.01 -3.40
C VAL A 141 0.96 8.19 -3.12
N VAL A 142 0.64 7.26 -4.01
CA VAL A 142 -0.53 6.39 -3.90
C VAL A 142 -0.06 4.95 -3.75
N LEU A 143 -0.44 4.30 -2.67
CA LEU A 143 -0.26 2.87 -2.49
C LEU A 143 -1.29 2.11 -3.33
N ALA A 144 -0.83 1.13 -4.09
CA ALA A 144 -1.69 0.41 -5.05
C ALA A 144 -2.61 -0.63 -4.42
N GLY A 145 -2.28 -1.09 -3.24
CA GLY A 145 -2.88 -2.20 -2.52
C GLY A 145 -1.87 -3.31 -2.26
N SER A 146 -2.01 -3.96 -1.12
CA SER A 146 -1.10 -5.03 -0.72
C SER A 146 -1.26 -6.28 -1.58
N PHE A 147 -0.14 -6.91 -1.92
CA PHE A 147 -0.10 -8.22 -2.56
C PHE A 147 0.45 -9.33 -1.66
N THR A 148 0.53 -9.06 -0.35
CA THR A 148 0.78 -10.05 0.70
C THR A 148 -0.29 -9.94 1.78
N ARG A 149 -0.36 -10.93 2.66
CA ARG A 149 -1.12 -10.78 3.90
C ARG A 149 -0.37 -9.87 4.87
N PRO A 150 -1.08 -9.12 5.73
CA PRO A 150 -0.43 -8.30 6.75
C PRO A 150 0.27 -9.18 7.80
N VAL A 151 1.55 -8.88 8.07
CA VAL A 151 2.35 -9.57 9.09
C VAL A 151 2.42 -8.70 10.34
N THR A 152 2.03 -9.26 11.49
CA THR A 152 2.06 -8.55 12.78
C THR A 152 3.50 -8.24 13.17
N ALA A 153 3.74 -7.00 13.56
CA ALA A 153 5.02 -6.54 14.07
C ALA A 153 5.01 -6.48 15.61
N GLN A 154 6.10 -6.94 16.21
CA GLN A 154 6.33 -6.87 17.65
C GLN A 154 7.57 -6.02 17.93
N ALA A 155 7.66 -5.53 19.17
CA ALA A 155 8.84 -4.81 19.61
C ALA A 155 10.11 -5.67 19.46
N GLY A 156 11.10 -5.14 18.76
CA GLY A 156 12.36 -5.83 18.47
C GLY A 156 12.38 -6.58 17.13
N ASP A 157 11.26 -6.72 16.45
CA ASP A 157 11.25 -7.31 15.11
C ASP A 157 11.97 -6.41 14.10
N SER A 158 12.65 -7.05 13.16
CA SER A 158 13.18 -6.43 11.95
C SER A 158 12.47 -6.98 10.73
N PHE A 159 12.11 -6.09 9.81
CA PHE A 159 11.50 -6.45 8.54
C PHE A 159 12.43 -6.11 7.39
N HIS A 160 12.48 -7.01 6.43
CA HIS A 160 13.19 -6.80 5.16
C HIS A 160 12.29 -7.29 4.03
N VAL A 161 12.16 -6.48 2.99
CA VAL A 161 11.37 -6.86 1.81
C VAL A 161 12.27 -6.85 0.60
N ASP A 162 12.43 -8.01 -0.03
CA ASP A 162 13.19 -8.18 -1.25
C ASP A 162 12.24 -8.18 -2.46
N TYR A 163 12.36 -7.17 -3.31
CA TYR A 163 11.61 -7.02 -4.56
C TYR A 163 12.41 -7.49 -5.79
N GLY A 164 13.43 -8.33 -5.58
CA GLY A 164 14.29 -8.82 -6.65
C GLY A 164 14.99 -7.68 -7.40
N PRO A 165 14.77 -7.52 -8.72
CA PRO A 165 15.46 -6.48 -9.51
C PRO A 165 15.18 -5.04 -9.07
N LEU A 166 14.13 -4.81 -8.28
CA LEU A 166 13.80 -3.50 -7.75
C LEU A 166 14.49 -3.20 -6.40
N GLY A 167 15.24 -4.15 -5.85
CA GLY A 167 15.97 -3.97 -4.59
C GLY A 167 15.11 -4.19 -3.35
N SER A 168 15.51 -3.61 -2.24
CA SER A 168 14.88 -3.82 -0.93
C SER A 168 14.81 -2.53 -0.11
#